data_d4292d069765df9ec0a2bb878cb677ca
#
_entry.id   d4292d069765df9ec0a2bb878cb677ca
#
_cell.length_a   1.000
_cell.length_b   1.000
_cell.length_c   1.000
_cell.angle_alpha   90.00
_cell.angle_beta   90.00
_cell.angle_gamma   90.00
#
_symmetry.space_group_name_H-M   'P 1'
#
loop_
_entity.id
_entity.type
_entity.pdbx_description
1 polymer ?
#
loop_
_entity_poly.entity_id
_entity_poly.type
_entity_poly.pdbx_seq_one_letter_code
_entity_poly.pdbx_strand_id
1 'polypeptide(L)'
;MITHGICKSCRNNVLFQLGVELELFLDSLEAPVVMVNQSGTVVTANDKARKMLRKELSEIEGYRGGEVFECAYARMPEGCGNTTHCSGCTIRRTVMQTYGTGKGSLRVQATLNQYTPKKPEEMDLLISTEKLSDVVLLRIDKIEAKKEQPESSGRAPAR
;
A
#
# COMPACT_ATOMS: atom_id res chain seq x y z
N MET A 1 7.16 -30.07 -8.71
CA MET A 1 8.28 -29.30 -9.13
C MET A 1 9.55 -29.78 -8.46
N ILE A 2 10.57 -29.94 -9.21
CA ILE A 2 11.80 -30.56 -8.72
C ILE A 2 12.88 -29.49 -8.62
N THR A 3 13.38 -29.26 -7.43
CA THR A 3 14.46 -28.28 -7.24
C THR A 3 15.79 -28.95 -6.93
N HIS A 4 15.76 -30.23 -6.59
CA HIS A 4 17.01 -30.96 -6.36
C HIS A 4 17.77 -31.09 -7.67
N GLY A 5 19.05 -30.87 -7.64
CA GLY A 5 19.86 -30.80 -8.85
C GLY A 5 20.26 -29.38 -9.22
N ILE A 6 19.60 -28.36 -8.63
CA ILE A 6 20.00 -26.97 -8.83
C ILE A 6 21.07 -26.63 -7.80
N CYS A 7 22.28 -26.31 -8.25
CA CYS A 7 23.35 -25.90 -7.36
C CYS A 7 23.07 -24.51 -6.76
N LYS A 8 23.78 -24.15 -5.69
CA LYS A 8 23.62 -22.84 -5.03
C LYS A 8 23.82 -21.67 -6.00
N SER A 9 24.84 -21.77 -6.84
CA SER A 9 25.13 -20.72 -7.83
C SER A 9 23.99 -20.55 -8.82
N CYS A 10 23.47 -21.66 -9.36
CA CYS A 10 22.34 -21.63 -10.30
C CYS A 10 21.09 -21.09 -9.65
N ARG A 11 20.84 -21.50 -8.40
CA ARG A 11 19.68 -21.01 -7.66
C ARG A 11 19.76 -19.51 -7.43
N ASN A 12 20.92 -19.01 -7.05
CA ASN A 12 21.10 -17.58 -6.83
C ASN A 12 20.90 -16.77 -8.11
N ASN A 13 21.38 -17.30 -9.24
CA ASN A 13 21.18 -16.66 -10.54
C ASN A 13 19.70 -16.63 -10.92
N VAL A 14 19.00 -17.73 -10.69
CA VAL A 14 17.56 -17.80 -10.98
C VAL A 14 16.79 -16.81 -10.11
N LEU A 15 17.09 -16.76 -8.82
CA LEU A 15 16.43 -15.81 -7.90
C LEU A 15 16.71 -14.36 -8.28
N PHE A 16 17.95 -14.07 -8.67
CA PHE A 16 18.30 -12.73 -9.14
C PHE A 16 17.53 -12.37 -10.40
N GLN A 17 17.47 -13.29 -11.37
CA GLN A 17 16.75 -13.05 -12.62
C GLN A 17 15.26 -12.85 -12.39
N LEU A 18 14.63 -13.67 -11.51
CA LEU A 18 13.22 -13.50 -11.16
C LEU A 18 12.97 -12.17 -10.49
N GLY A 19 13.89 -11.69 -9.65
CA GLY A 19 13.78 -10.38 -9.03
C GLY A 19 13.79 -9.26 -10.06
N VAL A 20 14.67 -9.33 -11.04
CA VAL A 20 14.75 -8.34 -12.12
C VAL A 20 13.48 -8.38 -12.98
N GLU A 21 12.98 -9.57 -13.30
CA GLU A 21 11.76 -9.71 -14.08
C GLU A 21 10.55 -9.16 -13.33
N LEU A 22 10.47 -9.38 -12.03
CA LEU A 22 9.40 -8.84 -11.20
C LEU A 22 9.46 -7.30 -11.18
N GLU A 23 10.63 -6.73 -11.02
CA GLU A 23 10.81 -5.29 -11.02
C GLU A 23 10.36 -4.70 -12.36
N LEU A 24 10.79 -5.29 -13.47
CA LEU A 24 10.38 -4.84 -14.80
C LEU A 24 8.87 -4.97 -14.99
N PHE A 25 8.29 -6.05 -14.51
CA PHE A 25 6.84 -6.25 -14.56
C PHE A 25 6.12 -5.14 -13.79
N LEU A 26 6.53 -4.89 -12.56
CA LEU A 26 5.91 -3.87 -11.72
C LEU A 26 6.05 -2.47 -12.34
N ASP A 27 7.22 -2.17 -12.90
CA ASP A 27 7.47 -0.89 -13.54
C ASP A 27 6.72 -0.72 -14.87
N SER A 28 6.28 -1.83 -15.47
CA SER A 28 5.46 -1.78 -16.68
C SER A 28 4.00 -1.40 -16.40
N LEU A 29 3.56 -1.49 -15.15
CA LEU A 29 2.19 -1.15 -14.77
C LEU A 29 2.01 0.36 -14.79
N GLU A 30 0.86 0.80 -15.28
CA GLU A 30 0.59 2.24 -15.43
C GLU A 30 0.20 2.92 -14.14
N ALA A 31 -0.17 2.18 -13.12
CA ALA A 31 -0.58 2.72 -11.82
C ALA A 31 0.49 2.48 -10.76
N PRO A 32 0.51 3.30 -9.69
CA PRO A 32 1.36 3.02 -8.54
C PRO A 32 0.97 1.69 -7.90
N VAL A 33 1.96 0.84 -7.64
CA VAL A 33 1.75 -0.47 -7.01
C VAL A 33 2.80 -0.68 -5.92
N VAL A 34 2.34 -1.14 -4.77
CA VAL A 34 3.22 -1.61 -3.71
C VAL A 34 2.90 -3.08 -3.41
N MET A 35 3.91 -3.84 -3.04
CA MET A 35 3.74 -5.23 -2.61
C MET A 35 3.80 -5.29 -1.09
N VAL A 36 2.82 -5.92 -0.50
CA VAL A 36 2.68 -6.00 0.96
C VAL A 36 2.63 -7.46 1.38
N ASN A 37 3.38 -7.82 2.42
CA ASN A 37 3.39 -9.17 2.93
C ASN A 37 2.30 -9.40 3.99
N GLN A 38 2.28 -10.59 4.56
CA GLN A 38 1.30 -11.00 5.57
C GLN A 38 1.27 -10.07 6.79
N SER A 39 2.39 -9.50 7.16
CA SER A 39 2.47 -8.64 8.35
C SER A 39 2.08 -7.18 8.07
N GLY A 40 1.75 -6.85 6.83
CA GLY A 40 1.49 -5.46 6.47
C GLY A 40 2.75 -4.66 6.17
N THR A 41 3.88 -5.33 6.01
CA THR A 41 5.15 -4.71 5.66
C THR A 41 5.27 -4.61 4.15
N VAL A 42 5.73 -3.47 3.65
CA VAL A 42 5.93 -3.27 2.22
C VAL A 42 7.23 -3.93 1.79
N VAL A 43 7.12 -4.81 0.82
CA VAL A 43 8.26 -5.57 0.29
C VAL A 43 8.97 -4.78 -0.80
N THR A 44 8.22 -4.17 -1.69
CA THR A 44 8.76 -3.33 -2.77
C THR A 44 7.66 -2.46 -3.35
N ALA A 45 8.04 -1.55 -4.23
CA ALA A 45 7.11 -0.64 -4.91
C ALA A 45 7.64 -0.36 -6.31
N ASN A 46 6.73 -0.15 -7.26
CA ASN A 46 7.14 0.20 -8.61
C ASN A 46 7.55 1.68 -8.70
N ASP A 47 8.09 2.06 -9.86
CA ASP A 47 8.57 3.41 -10.11
C ASP A 47 7.48 4.46 -9.89
N LYS A 48 6.26 4.19 -10.34
CA LYS A 48 5.14 5.13 -10.17
C LYS A 48 4.76 5.33 -8.71
N ALA A 49 4.79 4.27 -7.90
CA ALA A 49 4.53 4.37 -6.48
C ALA A 49 5.64 5.19 -5.78
N ARG A 50 6.89 4.98 -6.16
CA ARG A 50 8.00 5.75 -5.60
C ARG A 50 7.86 7.23 -5.92
N LYS A 51 7.50 7.56 -7.15
CA LYS A 51 7.26 8.95 -7.55
C LYS A 51 6.09 9.57 -6.82
N MET A 52 4.99 8.83 -6.69
CA MET A 52 3.81 9.28 -5.96
C MET A 52 4.12 9.57 -4.50
N LEU A 53 4.88 8.68 -3.87
CA LEU A 53 5.24 8.79 -2.45
C LEU A 53 6.45 9.71 -2.21
N ARG A 54 7.19 10.05 -3.28
CA ARG A 54 8.43 10.82 -3.19
C ARG A 54 9.45 10.14 -2.29
N LYS A 55 9.57 8.83 -2.43
CA LYS A 55 10.47 8.00 -1.63
C LYS A 55 11.31 7.10 -2.50
N GLU A 56 12.52 6.81 -2.03
CA GLU A 56 13.37 5.80 -2.64
C GLU A 56 13.02 4.43 -2.06
N LEU A 57 13.42 3.36 -2.74
CA LEU A 57 13.16 2.00 -2.27
C LEU A 57 13.67 1.76 -0.86
N SER A 58 14.80 2.33 -0.48
CA SER A 58 15.35 2.19 0.87
C SER A 58 14.44 2.78 1.96
N GLU A 59 13.57 3.70 1.59
CA GLU A 59 12.61 4.31 2.50
C GLU A 59 11.26 3.60 2.48
N ILE A 60 11.10 2.61 1.63
CA ILE A 60 9.85 1.87 1.42
C ILE A 60 9.99 0.43 1.88
N GLU A 61 11.03 -0.26 1.44
CA GLU A 61 11.23 -1.67 1.72
C GLU A 61 11.46 -1.93 3.21
N GLY A 62 10.71 -2.85 3.77
CA GLY A 62 10.80 -3.23 5.17
C GLY A 62 9.98 -2.37 6.13
N TYR A 63 9.37 -1.31 5.64
CA TYR A 63 8.50 -0.46 6.46
C TYR A 63 7.05 -0.89 6.35
N ARG A 64 6.25 -0.55 7.34
CA ARG A 64 4.83 -0.85 7.31
C ARG A 64 4.09 0.09 6.36
N GLY A 65 2.96 -0.35 5.85
CA GLY A 65 2.18 0.44 4.90
C GLY A 65 1.88 1.85 5.37
N GLY A 66 1.48 2.01 6.64
CA GLY A 66 1.19 3.33 7.18
C GLY A 66 2.41 4.25 7.23
N GLU A 67 3.59 3.70 7.46
CA GLU A 67 4.83 4.48 7.43
C GLU A 67 5.17 4.90 6.01
N VAL A 68 4.97 4.00 5.06
CA VAL A 68 5.24 4.27 3.64
C VAL A 68 4.29 5.34 3.09
N PHE A 69 3.01 5.26 3.45
CA PHE A 69 1.99 6.21 3.00
C PHE A 69 1.89 7.46 3.88
N GLU A 70 2.75 7.59 4.87
CA GLU A 70 2.75 8.72 5.82
C GLU A 70 1.41 8.85 6.57
N CYS A 71 0.84 7.74 7.00
CA CYS A 71 -0.36 7.75 7.81
C CYS A 71 -0.09 8.41 9.16
N ALA A 72 -0.94 9.35 9.54
CA ALA A 72 -0.77 10.07 10.81
C ALA A 72 -0.77 9.12 12.02
N TYR A 73 -1.54 8.05 11.95
CA TYR A 73 -1.60 7.08 13.04
C TYR A 73 -0.34 6.20 13.14
N ALA A 74 0.42 6.07 12.05
CA ALA A 74 1.68 5.33 12.09
C ALA A 74 2.73 6.02 12.95
N ARG A 75 2.57 7.32 13.21
CA ARG A 75 3.48 8.09 14.05
C ARG A 75 3.13 8.01 15.54
N MET A 76 2.03 7.36 15.88
CA MET A 76 1.68 7.12 17.28
C MET A 76 2.61 6.07 17.88
N PRO A 77 2.80 6.05 19.20
CA PRO A 77 3.72 5.09 19.86
C PRO A 77 3.43 3.63 19.51
N GLU A 78 2.17 3.28 19.25
CA GLU A 78 1.78 1.91 18.89
C GLU A 78 2.19 1.55 17.47
N GLY A 79 2.33 2.53 16.58
CA GLY A 79 2.71 2.33 15.20
C GLY A 79 1.60 1.81 14.31
N CYS A 80 1.89 1.69 13.01
CA CYS A 80 0.94 1.22 12.03
C CYS A 80 0.43 -0.19 12.35
N GLY A 81 -0.87 -0.36 12.27
CA GLY A 81 -1.53 -1.64 12.53
C GLY A 81 -1.87 -1.89 13.99
N ASN A 82 -1.36 -1.10 14.90
CA ASN A 82 -1.46 -1.33 16.35
C ASN A 82 -2.28 -0.28 17.09
N THR A 83 -2.74 0.77 16.41
CA THR A 83 -3.58 1.79 17.05
C THR A 83 -5.05 1.39 16.98
N THR A 84 -5.88 2.01 17.81
CA THR A 84 -7.33 1.80 17.77
C THR A 84 -7.92 2.23 16.42
N HIS A 85 -7.27 3.16 15.73
CA HIS A 85 -7.71 3.63 14.41
C HIS A 85 -7.43 2.60 13.31
N CYS A 86 -6.45 1.73 13.50
CA CYS A 86 -6.07 0.75 12.50
C CYS A 86 -7.11 -0.36 12.29
N SER A 87 -7.94 -0.63 13.29
CA SER A 87 -9.01 -1.62 13.15
C SER A 87 -10.06 -1.19 12.12
N GLY A 88 -10.21 0.12 11.92
CA GLY A 88 -11.11 0.68 10.92
C GLY A 88 -10.42 1.06 9.61
N CYS A 89 -9.12 0.80 9.48
CA CYS A 89 -8.38 1.15 8.27
C CYS A 89 -8.80 0.27 7.09
N THR A 90 -9.45 0.87 6.11
CA THR A 90 -9.94 0.16 4.92
C THR A 90 -8.80 -0.42 4.10
N ILE A 91 -7.69 0.32 3.98
CA ILE A 91 -6.52 -0.16 3.22
C ILE A 91 -6.00 -1.46 3.85
N ARG A 92 -5.73 -1.42 5.15
CA ARG A 92 -5.21 -2.59 5.87
C ARG A 92 -6.18 -3.76 5.80
N ARG A 93 -7.45 -3.50 6.05
CA ARG A 93 -8.49 -4.54 6.02
C ARG A 93 -8.60 -5.18 4.63
N THR A 94 -8.58 -4.38 3.58
CA THR A 94 -8.68 -4.88 2.21
C THR A 94 -7.46 -5.74 1.84
N VAL A 95 -6.26 -5.28 2.21
CA VAL A 95 -5.03 -6.03 1.97
C VAL A 95 -5.04 -7.37 2.72
N MET A 96 -5.40 -7.35 4.00
CA MET A 96 -5.42 -8.56 4.82
C MET A 96 -6.51 -9.54 4.36
N GLN A 97 -7.65 -9.04 3.95
CA GLN A 97 -8.72 -9.87 3.40
C GLN A 97 -8.28 -10.54 2.08
N THR A 98 -7.64 -9.79 1.20
CA THR A 98 -7.10 -10.35 -0.04
C THR A 98 -6.04 -11.40 0.25
N TYR A 99 -5.17 -11.16 1.21
CA TYR A 99 -4.17 -12.14 1.62
C TYR A 99 -4.81 -13.42 2.13
N GLY A 100 -5.80 -13.30 3.02
CA GLY A 100 -6.44 -14.45 3.64
C GLY A 100 -7.35 -15.25 2.72
N THR A 101 -8.07 -14.59 1.81
CA THR A 101 -9.04 -15.24 0.92
C THR A 101 -8.45 -15.62 -0.44
N GLY A 102 -7.38 -14.97 -0.85
CA GLY A 102 -6.82 -15.12 -2.20
C GLY A 102 -7.62 -14.38 -3.27
N LYS A 103 -8.69 -13.70 -2.89
CA LYS A 103 -9.53 -12.96 -3.83
C LYS A 103 -9.18 -11.49 -3.81
N GLY A 104 -8.89 -10.94 -4.97
CA GLY A 104 -8.61 -9.51 -5.13
C GLY A 104 -9.85 -8.65 -4.96
N SER A 105 -9.62 -7.37 -4.73
CA SER A 105 -10.67 -6.36 -4.66
C SER A 105 -10.41 -5.31 -5.73
N LEU A 106 -11.46 -4.75 -6.31
CA LEU A 106 -11.32 -3.74 -7.37
C LEU A 106 -11.95 -2.42 -6.92
N ARG A 107 -11.17 -1.35 -7.06
CA ARG A 107 -11.64 0.02 -6.88
C ARG A 107 -12.38 0.24 -5.56
N VAL A 108 -11.79 -0.24 -4.48
CA VAL A 108 -12.34 -0.04 -3.14
C VAL A 108 -12.02 1.37 -2.69
N GLN A 109 -13.04 2.07 -2.22
CA GLN A 109 -12.85 3.42 -1.69
C GLN A 109 -12.24 3.34 -0.29
N ALA A 110 -11.18 4.09 -0.07
CA ALA A 110 -10.48 4.14 1.19
C ALA A 110 -10.11 5.58 1.52
N THR A 111 -9.89 5.84 2.79
CA THR A 111 -9.44 7.15 3.26
C THR A 111 -8.14 6.97 4.02
N LEU A 112 -7.20 7.84 3.76
CA LEU A 112 -5.91 7.89 4.44
C LEU A 112 -5.79 9.25 5.14
N ASN A 113 -5.51 9.24 6.43
CA ASN A 113 -5.16 10.47 7.14
C ASN A 113 -3.66 10.65 7.02
N GLN A 114 -3.25 11.44 6.06
CA GLN A 114 -1.84 11.65 5.77
C GLN A 114 -1.25 12.69 6.70
N TYR A 115 -0.07 12.38 7.24
CA TYR A 115 0.64 13.32 8.10
C TYR A 115 1.18 14.49 7.28
N THR A 116 0.95 15.69 7.76
CA THR A 116 1.62 16.89 7.25
C THR A 116 2.09 17.72 8.44
N PRO A 117 3.08 18.62 8.27
CA PRO A 117 3.57 19.43 9.37
C PRO A 117 2.53 20.37 10.00
N LYS A 118 1.47 20.68 9.28
CA LYS A 118 0.42 21.58 9.79
C LYS A 118 -0.67 20.80 10.51
N LYS A 119 -1.30 19.88 9.83
CA LYS A 119 -2.38 19.04 10.38
C LYS A 119 -2.53 17.81 9.47
N PRO A 120 -3.06 16.71 10.00
CA PRO A 120 -3.35 15.57 9.12
C PRO A 120 -4.32 15.96 8.02
N GLU A 121 -4.05 15.53 6.80
CA GLU A 121 -4.94 15.74 5.66
C GLU A 121 -5.61 14.44 5.29
N GLU A 122 -6.92 14.48 5.08
CA GLU A 122 -7.64 13.33 4.58
C GLU A 122 -7.47 13.21 3.07
N MET A 123 -7.04 12.04 2.65
CA MET A 123 -6.88 11.71 1.24
C MET A 123 -7.87 10.62 0.89
N ASP A 124 -8.60 10.79 -0.20
CA ASP A 124 -9.47 9.77 -0.73
C ASP A 124 -8.72 8.95 -1.77
N LEU A 125 -8.80 7.63 -1.64
CA LEU A 125 -8.13 6.71 -2.52
C LEU A 125 -9.13 5.72 -3.12
N LEU A 126 -8.85 5.29 -4.34
CA LEU A 126 -9.42 4.07 -4.90
C LEU A 126 -8.27 3.08 -4.98
N ILE A 127 -8.43 1.93 -4.37
CA ILE A 127 -7.42 0.90 -4.33
C ILE A 127 -7.94 -0.40 -4.92
N SER A 128 -7.03 -1.14 -5.52
CA SER A 128 -7.31 -2.50 -5.99
C SER A 128 -6.23 -3.41 -5.43
N THR A 129 -6.62 -4.62 -5.10
CA THR A 129 -5.68 -5.59 -4.53
C THR A 129 -5.73 -6.89 -5.29
N GLU A 130 -4.60 -7.58 -5.35
CA GLU A 130 -4.49 -8.89 -5.95
C GLU A 130 -3.45 -9.69 -5.19
N LYS A 131 -3.76 -10.93 -4.88
CA LYS A 131 -2.81 -11.81 -4.21
C LYS A 131 -1.88 -12.45 -5.23
N LEU A 132 -0.58 -12.34 -4.99
CA LEU A 132 0.45 -12.96 -5.81
C LEU A 132 1.36 -13.77 -4.88
N SER A 133 1.21 -15.09 -4.86
CA SER A 133 1.95 -15.97 -3.96
C SER A 133 1.78 -15.56 -2.50
N ASP A 134 2.82 -15.16 -1.80
CA ASP A 134 2.78 -14.79 -0.38
C ASP A 134 2.64 -13.29 -0.13
N VAL A 135 2.33 -12.52 -1.16
CA VAL A 135 2.21 -11.06 -1.05
C VAL A 135 0.91 -10.60 -1.70
N VAL A 136 0.53 -9.37 -1.37
CA VAL A 136 -0.61 -8.70 -2.00
C VAL A 136 -0.07 -7.52 -2.79
N LEU A 137 -0.48 -7.43 -4.04
CA LEU A 137 -0.24 -6.23 -4.85
C LEU A 137 -1.33 -5.23 -4.49
N LEU A 138 -0.93 -4.10 -3.96
CA LEU A 138 -1.82 -2.98 -3.67
C LEU A 138 -1.62 -1.91 -4.72
N ARG A 139 -2.62 -1.74 -5.58
CA ARG A 139 -2.59 -0.74 -6.64
C ARG A 139 -3.39 0.47 -6.21
N ILE A 140 -2.83 1.64 -6.41
CA ILE A 140 -3.53 2.91 -6.16
C ILE A 140 -4.11 3.37 -7.49
N ASP A 141 -5.40 3.19 -7.66
CA ASP A 141 -6.10 3.59 -8.88
C ASP A 141 -6.32 5.09 -8.94
N LYS A 142 -6.51 5.71 -7.78
CA LYS A 142 -6.71 7.14 -7.68
C LYS A 142 -6.34 7.60 -6.26
N ILE A 143 -5.74 8.77 -6.17
CA ILE A 143 -5.48 9.42 -4.88
C ILE A 143 -5.72 10.92 -5.06
N GLU A 144 -6.51 11.51 -4.18
CA GLU A 144 -6.75 12.95 -4.19
C GLU A 144 -7.06 13.45 -2.79
N ALA A 145 -6.73 14.71 -2.54
CA ALA A 145 -7.10 15.34 -1.29
C ALA A 145 -8.62 15.38 -1.21
N LYS A 146 -9.15 14.99 -0.05
CA LYS A 146 -10.58 15.08 0.19
C LYS A 146 -10.98 16.55 0.11
N LYS A 147 -11.88 16.86 -0.80
CA LYS A 147 -12.39 18.22 -0.89
C LYS A 147 -13.19 18.48 0.38
N GLU A 148 -12.77 19.47 1.12
CA GLU A 148 -13.62 20.00 2.17
C GLU A 148 -14.89 20.40 1.47
N GLN A 149 -15.93 19.63 1.67
CA GLN A 149 -17.23 20.14 1.33
C GLN A 149 -17.39 21.41 2.13
N PRO A 150 -17.66 22.54 1.49
CA PRO A 150 -18.02 23.71 2.25
C PRO A 150 -19.14 23.22 3.15
N GLU A 151 -18.89 23.28 4.41
CA GLU A 151 -19.90 22.99 5.36
C GLU A 151 -21.09 23.73 4.90
N SER A 152 -21.89 23.05 4.31
CA SER A 152 -23.08 23.61 3.94
C SER A 152 -23.86 23.81 5.10
N SER A 153 -23.16 23.66 5.93
CA SER A 153 -23.43 24.31 6.95
C SER A 153 -24.53 25.12 6.81
N GLY A 154 -24.51 25.54 5.98
CA GLY A 154 -25.50 26.18 5.72
C GLY A 154 -26.75 25.72 6.15
N ARG A 155 -26.87 24.78 6.44
CA ARG A 155 -27.94 24.48 6.76
C ARG A 155 -28.41 24.94 7.81
N ALA A 156 -28.33 25.67 8.06
CA ALA A 156 -28.93 26.28 8.81
C ALA A 156 -30.11 26.07 9.01
N PRO A 157 -30.46 26.11 9.55
CA PRO A 157 -31.37 26.15 9.84
C PRO A 157 -32.33 26.47 9.88
N ALA A 158 -32.49 26.32 9.95
CA ALA A 158 -33.31 26.54 9.96
C ALA A 158 -34.02 27.17 10.34
N ARG A 159 -34.32 27.40 10.40
CA ARG A 159 -35.01 28.01 10.80
C ARG A 159 -35.83 27.74 11.40
#